data_8f2aa3f59035654ebf91971e431154bf
#
_entry.id   8f2aa3f59035654ebf91971e431154bf
#
_cell.length_a   1.000
_cell.length_b   1.000
_cell.length_c   1.000
_cell.angle_alpha   90.00
_cell.angle_beta   90.00
_cell.angle_gamma   90.00
#
_symmetry.space_group_name_H-M   'P 1'
#
loop_
_entity.id
_entity.type
_entity.pdbx_description
1 polymer ?
#
loop_
_entity_poly.entity_id
_entity_poly.type
_entity_poly.pdbx_seq_one_letter_code
_entity_poly.pdbx_strand_id
1 'polypeptide(L)'
;MPVVNRIAAYADEMQGWRRHLHAHPELGFDCHETAGFVAARLREFGVDEIHEGIATSGIVAIIEGQGEGPVTGLRADMDALPIIEATEAAHASTCPGKMHACGHDGHTTMLLGAAKYLAETRNFSGRVALIFQPAEESGGGAGVMCAEGIMDRFGIDSVYALHNVPGLAEGQILTTPGPIMAAVDSFEIHITGVGGHGAMPHETADPIPAAIAMAQAMPTIVSRNNYALDDLVISVTQMHAGTVDNVIPSTAFINGTVRSFDPVVQDMVERRMGEIVAGHAAAFGVTARLDYIRGYPATINDAEATLFAASVAAEVVGADKVDADAGREMGAEDFAYMLAERPGAYLFLGAGPGAGLHHPEFDFNDAISPLGASLFARLVETAQPAA
;
A
#
# COMPACT_ATOMS: atom_id res chain seq x y z
N MET A 1 19.80 -23.75 1.91
CA MET A 1 18.85 -22.62 2.04
C MET A 1 19.39 -21.70 3.09
N PRO A 2 19.57 -20.47 2.81
CA PRO A 2 20.10 -19.55 3.79
C PRO A 2 19.03 -18.72 4.53
N VAL A 3 17.85 -19.29 4.80
CA VAL A 3 17.06 -18.80 5.92
C VAL A 3 17.94 -18.85 7.14
N VAL A 4 17.98 -17.76 7.91
CA VAL A 4 18.73 -17.74 9.16
C VAL A 4 18.21 -18.89 10.03
N ASN A 5 19.09 -19.86 10.34
CA ASN A 5 18.69 -21.09 11.03
C ASN A 5 17.90 -20.84 12.32
N ARG A 6 18.26 -19.75 13.03
CA ARG A 6 17.56 -19.35 14.24
C ARG A 6 16.14 -18.90 13.98
N ILE A 7 15.90 -18.13 12.88
CA ILE A 7 14.56 -17.69 12.45
C ILE A 7 13.75 -18.90 11.98
N ALA A 8 14.36 -19.84 11.26
CA ALA A 8 13.69 -21.08 10.88
C ALA A 8 13.15 -21.86 12.09
N ALA A 9 13.83 -21.79 13.23
CA ALA A 9 13.38 -22.42 14.48
C ALA A 9 12.14 -21.74 15.10
N TYR A 10 11.79 -20.53 14.66
CA TYR A 10 10.58 -19.82 15.10
C TYR A 10 9.35 -20.09 14.20
N ALA A 11 9.46 -20.89 13.14
CA ALA A 11 8.43 -21.05 12.13
C ALA A 11 7.05 -21.38 12.71
N ASP A 12 6.96 -22.35 13.64
CA ASP A 12 5.70 -22.74 14.28
C ASP A 12 5.13 -21.60 15.16
N GLU A 13 6.00 -20.85 15.84
CA GLU A 13 5.62 -19.72 16.66
C GLU A 13 5.10 -18.56 15.77
N MET A 14 5.79 -18.26 14.68
CA MET A 14 5.38 -17.26 13.68
C MET A 14 4.04 -17.63 13.05
N GLN A 15 3.83 -18.89 12.68
CA GLN A 15 2.54 -19.37 12.21
C GLN A 15 1.43 -19.13 13.24
N GLY A 16 1.73 -19.35 14.52
CA GLY A 16 0.78 -19.09 15.61
C GLY A 16 0.41 -17.60 15.70
N TRP A 17 1.38 -16.68 15.55
CA TRP A 17 1.14 -15.23 15.55
C TRP A 17 0.29 -14.80 14.35
N ARG A 18 0.67 -15.22 13.13
CA ARG A 18 -0.05 -14.91 11.91
C ARG A 18 -1.51 -15.34 11.99
N ARG A 19 -1.76 -16.58 12.42
CA ARG A 19 -3.11 -17.12 12.55
C ARG A 19 -3.93 -16.45 13.64
N HIS A 20 -3.29 -15.98 14.71
CA HIS A 20 -3.94 -15.16 15.71
C HIS A 20 -4.38 -13.82 15.14
N LEU A 21 -3.49 -13.12 14.41
CA LEU A 21 -3.80 -11.86 13.77
C LEU A 21 -4.91 -12.03 12.71
N HIS A 22 -4.82 -13.07 11.89
CA HIS A 22 -5.83 -13.41 10.89
C HIS A 22 -7.23 -13.60 11.48
N ALA A 23 -7.30 -14.27 12.63
CA ALA A 23 -8.57 -14.51 13.31
C ALA A 23 -9.18 -13.26 13.96
N HIS A 24 -8.39 -12.18 14.15
CA HIS A 24 -8.80 -10.95 14.84
C HIS A 24 -8.49 -9.69 13.99
N PRO A 25 -9.00 -9.58 12.76
CA PRO A 25 -8.69 -8.48 11.85
C PRO A 25 -9.32 -7.17 12.30
N GLU A 26 -8.58 -6.09 12.22
CA GLU A 26 -9.01 -4.72 12.48
C GLU A 26 -8.82 -3.83 11.24
N LEU A 27 -9.57 -2.73 11.12
CA LEU A 27 -9.62 -1.91 9.90
C LEU A 27 -8.99 -0.54 10.10
N GLY A 28 -8.24 -0.09 9.10
CA GLY A 28 -7.73 1.27 9.01
C GLY A 28 -6.94 1.67 10.26
N PHE A 29 -7.29 2.79 10.88
CA PHE A 29 -6.61 3.29 12.07
C PHE A 29 -7.01 2.58 13.38
N ASP A 30 -8.04 1.76 13.39
CA ASP A 30 -8.56 1.09 14.59
C ASP A 30 -7.92 -0.30 14.80
N CYS A 31 -6.57 -0.39 14.72
CA CYS A 31 -5.79 -1.62 14.91
C CYS A 31 -5.27 -1.78 16.35
N HIS A 32 -6.11 -1.50 17.35
CA HIS A 32 -5.69 -1.43 18.76
C HIS A 32 -5.35 -2.79 19.37
N GLU A 33 -6.12 -3.84 19.06
CA GLU A 33 -5.85 -5.19 19.55
C GLU A 33 -4.61 -5.78 18.88
N THR A 34 -4.48 -5.55 17.56
CA THR A 34 -3.29 -5.90 16.77
C THR A 34 -2.04 -5.22 17.33
N ALA A 35 -2.09 -3.92 17.57
CA ALA A 35 -1.00 -3.16 18.18
C ALA A 35 -0.66 -3.66 19.59
N GLY A 36 -1.67 -3.95 20.40
CA GLY A 36 -1.49 -4.54 21.72
C GLY A 36 -0.78 -5.91 21.70
N PHE A 37 -1.15 -6.75 20.73
CA PHE A 37 -0.50 -8.03 20.49
C PHE A 37 0.97 -7.84 20.07
N VAL A 38 1.24 -6.96 19.11
CA VAL A 38 2.59 -6.63 18.63
C VAL A 38 3.45 -6.11 19.79
N ALA A 39 2.95 -5.11 20.54
CA ALA A 39 3.68 -4.53 21.68
C ALA A 39 4.00 -5.56 22.75
N ALA A 40 3.08 -6.50 23.04
CA ALA A 40 3.33 -7.58 23.97
C ALA A 40 4.48 -8.49 23.52
N ARG A 41 4.51 -8.87 22.22
CA ARG A 41 5.61 -9.68 21.66
C ARG A 41 6.94 -8.93 21.70
N LEU A 42 6.96 -7.66 21.31
CA LEU A 42 8.19 -6.85 21.36
C LEU A 42 8.75 -6.73 22.79
N ARG A 43 7.90 -6.59 23.80
CA ARG A 43 8.32 -6.60 25.22
C ARG A 43 8.92 -7.95 25.65
N GLU A 44 8.31 -9.06 25.22
CA GLU A 44 8.84 -10.41 25.48
C GLU A 44 10.20 -10.64 24.83
N PHE A 45 10.44 -10.06 23.65
CA PHE A 45 11.73 -10.17 22.95
C PHE A 45 12.82 -9.29 23.57
N GLY A 46 12.48 -8.37 24.48
CA GLY A 46 13.42 -7.45 25.10
C GLY A 46 13.88 -6.33 24.15
N VAL A 47 12.95 -5.81 23.36
CA VAL A 47 13.15 -4.61 22.53
C VAL A 47 13.33 -3.40 23.45
N ASP A 48 14.26 -2.49 23.10
CA ASP A 48 14.73 -1.43 24.01
C ASP A 48 13.70 -0.32 24.22
N GLU A 49 13.05 0.14 23.13
CA GLU A 49 12.01 1.18 23.19
C GLU A 49 10.79 0.76 22.38
N ILE A 50 9.60 1.05 22.89
CA ILE A 50 8.32 0.79 22.20
C ILE A 50 7.44 2.03 22.34
N HIS A 51 7.18 2.70 21.21
CA HIS A 51 6.36 3.89 21.13
C HIS A 51 5.04 3.55 20.46
N GLU A 52 3.99 3.47 21.24
CA GLU A 52 2.64 3.11 20.83
C GLU A 52 1.78 4.35 20.54
N GLY A 53 0.71 4.19 19.75
CA GLY A 53 -0.28 5.25 19.48
C GLY A 53 0.14 6.26 18.40
N ILE A 54 1.15 5.98 17.61
CA ILE A 54 1.55 6.77 16.44
C ILE A 54 0.52 6.52 15.33
N ALA A 55 0.03 7.57 14.68
CA ALA A 55 -1.10 7.46 13.74
C ALA A 55 -2.25 6.62 14.36
N THR A 56 -2.63 6.92 15.59
CA THR A 56 -3.71 6.30 16.38
C THR A 56 -3.33 4.94 16.97
N SER A 57 -2.96 3.94 16.20
CA SER A 57 -2.66 2.58 16.66
C SER A 57 -1.31 2.03 16.19
N GLY A 58 -0.53 2.80 15.44
CA GLY A 58 0.78 2.38 14.97
C GLY A 58 1.83 2.32 16.08
N ILE A 59 2.90 1.58 15.81
CA ILE A 59 4.03 1.38 16.72
C ILE A 59 5.33 1.69 15.98
N VAL A 60 6.23 2.41 16.64
CA VAL A 60 7.65 2.42 16.29
C VAL A 60 8.43 1.87 17.48
N ALA A 61 9.21 0.80 17.26
CA ALA A 61 10.01 0.20 18.29
C ALA A 61 11.50 0.20 17.89
N ILE A 62 12.39 0.38 18.88
CA ILE A 62 13.83 0.51 18.64
C ILE A 62 14.57 -0.65 19.26
N ILE A 63 15.48 -1.25 18.47
CA ILE A 63 16.46 -2.21 18.97
C ILE A 63 17.85 -1.56 18.84
N GLU A 64 18.55 -1.46 19.96
CA GLU A 64 19.95 -0.99 20.00
C GLU A 64 20.89 -2.13 19.60
N GLY A 65 21.79 -1.84 18.65
CA GLY A 65 22.88 -2.74 18.25
C GLY A 65 24.15 -2.52 19.06
N GLN A 66 25.30 -2.88 18.46
CA GLN A 66 26.62 -2.76 19.09
C GLN A 66 27.28 -1.45 18.64
N GLY A 67 27.36 -0.47 19.54
CA GLY A 67 28.04 0.80 19.27
C GLY A 67 27.24 1.76 18.37
N GLU A 68 27.91 2.80 17.88
CA GLU A 68 27.31 3.81 17.01
C GLU A 68 27.16 3.30 15.57
N GLY A 69 26.15 3.78 14.86
CA GLY A 69 25.89 3.43 13.47
C GLY A 69 24.58 4.03 12.95
N PRO A 70 24.18 3.73 11.73
CA PRO A 70 22.95 4.23 11.13
C PRO A 70 21.69 3.61 11.79
N VAL A 71 20.54 4.14 11.40
CA VAL A 71 19.23 3.62 11.79
C VAL A 71 18.50 3.08 10.57
N THR A 72 18.32 1.78 10.49
CA THR A 72 17.53 1.14 9.44
C THR A 72 16.07 0.98 9.89
N GLY A 73 15.14 1.53 9.14
CA GLY A 73 13.70 1.33 9.31
C GLY A 73 13.21 0.09 8.57
N LEU A 74 12.46 -0.75 9.26
CA LEU A 74 11.76 -1.90 8.68
C LEU A 74 10.26 -1.72 8.90
N ARG A 75 9.44 -1.80 7.85
CA ARG A 75 8.00 -1.56 7.93
C ARG A 75 7.18 -2.81 7.65
N ALA A 76 6.13 -2.99 8.42
CA ALA A 76 5.00 -3.86 8.12
C ALA A 76 3.69 -3.11 8.40
N ASP A 77 2.73 -3.27 7.51
CA ASP A 77 1.35 -2.84 7.70
C ASP A 77 0.59 -3.82 8.61
N MET A 78 -0.53 -3.37 9.21
CA MET A 78 -1.26 -4.14 10.22
C MET A 78 -2.76 -4.25 9.94
N ASP A 79 -3.33 -3.38 9.10
CA ASP A 79 -4.77 -3.32 8.91
C ASP A 79 -5.31 -4.38 7.96
N ALA A 80 -6.62 -4.63 8.06
CA ALA A 80 -7.37 -5.60 7.29
C ALA A 80 -8.40 -4.91 6.39
N LEU A 81 -9.12 -5.70 5.60
CA LEU A 81 -10.13 -5.26 4.64
C LEU A 81 -11.56 -5.57 5.11
N PRO A 82 -12.56 -4.77 4.69
CA PRO A 82 -13.98 -5.01 4.96
C PRO A 82 -14.55 -6.09 4.02
N ILE A 83 -14.01 -7.31 4.10
CA ILE A 83 -14.35 -8.46 3.27
C ILE A 83 -14.95 -9.56 4.15
N ILE A 84 -15.97 -10.26 3.64
CA ILE A 84 -16.51 -11.47 4.26
C ILE A 84 -15.64 -12.63 3.80
N GLU A 85 -14.92 -13.24 4.73
CA GLU A 85 -14.05 -14.37 4.45
C GLU A 85 -14.82 -15.63 4.05
N ALA A 86 -14.26 -16.39 3.08
CA ALA A 86 -14.80 -17.63 2.55
C ALA A 86 -13.78 -18.78 2.54
N THR A 87 -12.69 -18.68 3.31
CA THR A 87 -11.61 -19.71 3.31
C THR A 87 -12.03 -21.00 4.02
N GLU A 88 -12.97 -20.96 4.95
CA GLU A 88 -13.33 -22.06 5.88
C GLU A 88 -12.12 -22.61 6.67
N ALA A 89 -11.04 -21.84 6.78
CA ALA A 89 -9.83 -22.22 7.50
C ALA A 89 -10.09 -22.28 9.02
N ALA A 90 -9.35 -23.13 9.73
CA ALA A 90 -9.46 -23.23 11.21
C ALA A 90 -9.09 -21.92 11.92
N HIS A 91 -8.34 -21.04 11.26
CA HIS A 91 -7.93 -19.73 11.73
C HIS A 91 -8.68 -18.59 11.02
N ALA A 92 -9.79 -18.88 10.34
CA ALA A 92 -10.61 -17.86 9.69
C ALA A 92 -11.01 -16.75 10.66
N SER A 93 -11.27 -15.56 10.12
CA SER A 93 -11.69 -14.39 10.87
C SER A 93 -12.88 -14.69 11.80
N THR A 94 -12.75 -14.30 13.05
CA THR A 94 -13.84 -14.32 14.03
C THR A 94 -14.62 -13.00 14.07
N CYS A 95 -14.22 -12.01 13.26
CA CYS A 95 -14.81 -10.68 13.15
C CYS A 95 -15.67 -10.58 11.88
N PRO A 96 -17.00 -10.72 11.93
CA PRO A 96 -17.83 -10.71 10.73
C PRO A 96 -17.61 -9.49 9.85
N GLY A 97 -17.39 -9.71 8.55
CA GLY A 97 -17.20 -8.64 7.57
C GLY A 97 -15.81 -8.01 7.56
N LYS A 98 -14.83 -8.60 8.25
CA LYS A 98 -13.44 -8.17 8.23
C LYS A 98 -12.53 -9.37 7.95
N MET A 99 -11.48 -9.18 7.17
CA MET A 99 -10.54 -10.24 6.79
C MET A 99 -9.18 -9.66 6.42
N HIS A 100 -8.10 -10.30 6.84
CA HIS A 100 -6.78 -10.06 6.27
C HIS A 100 -6.68 -10.70 4.87
N ALA A 101 -7.14 -9.99 3.83
CA ALA A 101 -7.13 -10.46 2.46
C ALA A 101 -5.99 -9.87 1.62
N CYS A 102 -5.06 -9.11 2.23
CA CYS A 102 -3.85 -8.59 1.60
C CYS A 102 -2.56 -9.21 2.16
N GLY A 103 -2.63 -9.84 3.34
CA GLY A 103 -1.48 -10.52 3.96
C GLY A 103 -0.73 -9.70 5.00
N HIS A 104 -1.33 -8.59 5.50
CA HIS A 104 -0.72 -7.73 6.51
C HIS A 104 -0.50 -8.46 7.86
N ASP A 105 -1.28 -9.47 8.18
CA ASP A 105 -1.04 -10.43 9.27
C ASP A 105 0.29 -11.18 9.09
N GLY A 106 0.63 -11.55 7.85
CA GLY A 106 1.91 -12.14 7.46
C GLY A 106 3.06 -11.13 7.51
N HIS A 107 2.85 -9.91 7.01
CA HIS A 107 3.87 -8.85 7.03
C HIS A 107 4.24 -8.49 8.48
N THR A 108 3.24 -8.25 9.34
CA THR A 108 3.42 -8.04 10.78
C THR A 108 4.18 -9.20 11.42
N THR A 109 3.83 -10.44 11.07
CA THR A 109 4.51 -11.64 11.57
C THR A 109 5.96 -11.74 11.11
N MET A 110 6.27 -11.43 9.84
CA MET A 110 7.65 -11.40 9.33
C MET A 110 8.50 -10.39 10.08
N LEU A 111 7.96 -9.19 10.33
CA LEU A 111 8.67 -8.16 11.09
C LEU A 111 8.85 -8.54 12.57
N LEU A 112 7.87 -9.18 13.21
CA LEU A 112 8.01 -9.75 14.57
C LEU A 112 9.07 -10.85 14.62
N GLY A 113 9.16 -11.72 13.61
CA GLY A 113 10.20 -12.75 13.51
C GLY A 113 11.61 -12.17 13.42
N ALA A 114 11.77 -11.12 12.61
CA ALA A 114 13.01 -10.35 12.51
C ALA A 114 13.35 -9.64 13.82
N ALA A 115 12.35 -9.00 14.46
CA ALA A 115 12.50 -8.32 15.73
C ALA A 115 13.01 -9.24 16.84
N LYS A 116 12.43 -10.44 16.96
CA LYS A 116 12.87 -11.46 17.93
C LYS A 116 14.33 -11.85 17.73
N TYR A 117 14.71 -12.11 16.48
CA TYR A 117 16.09 -12.48 16.15
C TYR A 117 17.07 -11.34 16.41
N LEU A 118 16.76 -10.13 15.98
CA LEU A 118 17.64 -8.97 16.11
C LEU A 118 17.79 -8.55 17.59
N ALA A 119 16.73 -8.62 18.39
CA ALA A 119 16.80 -8.36 19.84
C ALA A 119 17.61 -9.42 20.59
N GLU A 120 17.53 -10.70 20.16
CA GLU A 120 18.30 -11.80 20.76
C GLU A 120 19.80 -11.70 20.43
N THR A 121 20.14 -11.39 19.19
CA THR A 121 21.54 -11.48 18.71
C THR A 121 22.30 -10.17 18.78
N ARG A 122 21.62 -9.05 18.51
CA ARG A 122 22.20 -7.70 18.40
C ARG A 122 23.48 -7.69 17.53
N ASN A 123 23.48 -8.50 16.47
CA ASN A 123 24.65 -8.68 15.58
C ASN A 123 24.69 -7.60 14.50
N PHE A 124 24.59 -6.34 14.91
CA PHE A 124 24.65 -5.16 14.05
C PHE A 124 25.12 -3.94 14.86
N SER A 125 25.61 -2.88 14.19
CA SER A 125 25.93 -1.58 14.79
C SER A 125 24.75 -0.61 14.63
N GLY A 126 24.70 0.49 15.40
CA GLY A 126 23.63 1.47 15.31
C GLY A 126 22.29 0.94 15.85
N ARG A 127 21.18 1.29 15.18
CA ARG A 127 19.82 0.97 15.65
C ARG A 127 18.93 0.45 14.54
N VAL A 128 17.89 -0.26 14.92
CA VAL A 128 16.79 -0.66 14.02
C VAL A 128 15.49 -0.05 14.51
N ALA A 129 14.77 0.63 13.62
CA ALA A 129 13.42 1.10 13.86
C ALA A 129 12.42 0.12 13.22
N LEU A 130 11.64 -0.57 14.03
CA LEU A 130 10.55 -1.46 13.61
C LEU A 130 9.27 -0.65 13.53
N ILE A 131 8.71 -0.51 12.34
CA ILE A 131 7.53 0.32 12.07
C ILE A 131 6.35 -0.60 11.78
N PHE A 132 5.40 -0.67 12.70
CA PHE A 132 4.13 -1.37 12.52
C PHE A 132 3.06 -0.33 12.23
N GLN A 133 2.60 -0.31 10.99
CA GLN A 133 1.79 0.75 10.42
C GLN A 133 0.32 0.36 10.30
N PRO A 134 -0.65 1.18 10.76
CA PRO A 134 -2.08 1.00 10.50
C PRO A 134 -2.47 1.65 9.18
N ALA A 135 -3.68 1.39 8.70
CA ALA A 135 -4.40 2.12 7.66
C ALA A 135 -3.66 2.22 6.30
N GLU A 136 -3.02 1.15 5.85
CA GLU A 136 -2.47 1.08 4.50
C GLU A 136 -3.60 1.03 3.46
N GLU A 137 -4.59 0.16 3.66
CA GLU A 137 -5.71 -0.08 2.74
C GLU A 137 -6.68 1.12 2.63
N SER A 138 -6.66 1.99 3.64
CA SER A 138 -7.54 3.15 3.67
C SER A 138 -7.08 4.20 4.70
N GLY A 139 -6.79 5.39 4.22
CA GLY A 139 -6.48 6.53 5.10
C GLY A 139 -5.02 6.98 5.09
N GLY A 140 -4.09 6.20 4.50
CA GLY A 140 -2.70 6.60 4.32
C GLY A 140 -1.93 6.68 5.64
N GLY A 141 -1.96 5.60 6.43
CA GLY A 141 -1.29 5.53 7.73
C GLY A 141 0.18 5.88 7.70
N ALA A 142 0.91 5.47 6.62
CA ALA A 142 2.30 5.89 6.44
C ALA A 142 2.45 7.40 6.32
N GLY A 143 1.56 8.06 5.55
CA GLY A 143 1.55 9.52 5.43
C GLY A 143 1.28 10.21 6.77
N VAL A 144 0.38 9.67 7.59
CA VAL A 144 0.11 10.18 8.94
C VAL A 144 1.32 9.99 9.85
N MET A 145 1.94 8.81 9.85
CA MET A 145 3.15 8.54 10.63
C MET A 145 4.31 9.48 10.23
N CYS A 146 4.51 9.71 8.93
CA CYS A 146 5.49 10.66 8.41
C CYS A 146 5.18 12.10 8.87
N ALA A 147 3.91 12.53 8.78
CA ALA A 147 3.48 13.85 9.24
C ALA A 147 3.65 14.03 10.77
N GLU A 148 3.58 12.95 11.56
CA GLU A 148 3.95 12.94 12.99
C GLU A 148 5.47 12.94 13.23
N GLY A 149 6.27 12.95 12.13
CA GLY A 149 7.72 13.13 12.15
C GLY A 149 8.52 11.90 12.56
N ILE A 150 8.04 10.68 12.33
CA ILE A 150 8.73 9.46 12.77
C ILE A 150 10.15 9.34 12.19
N MET A 151 10.37 9.78 10.94
CA MET A 151 11.68 9.66 10.28
C MET A 151 12.76 10.45 11.02
N ASP A 152 12.45 11.70 11.40
CA ASP A 152 13.38 12.56 12.12
C ASP A 152 13.45 12.22 13.62
N ARG A 153 12.28 11.93 14.23
CA ARG A 153 12.16 11.62 15.66
C ARG A 153 13.01 10.41 16.05
N PHE A 154 13.05 9.40 15.22
CA PHE A 154 13.82 8.17 15.47
C PHE A 154 15.16 8.13 14.73
N GLY A 155 15.47 9.17 13.93
CA GLY A 155 16.71 9.29 13.18
C GLY A 155 16.88 8.22 12.12
N ILE A 156 15.79 7.83 11.46
CA ILE A 156 15.79 6.77 10.43
C ILE A 156 16.54 7.27 9.20
N ASP A 157 17.56 6.53 8.76
CA ASP A 157 18.40 6.88 7.60
C ASP A 157 17.93 6.20 6.30
N SER A 158 17.37 4.98 6.41
CA SER A 158 16.84 4.21 5.28
C SER A 158 15.65 3.35 5.69
N VAL A 159 14.76 3.01 4.73
CA VAL A 159 13.54 2.25 5.02
C VAL A 159 13.32 1.10 4.03
N TYR A 160 12.85 -0.04 4.53
CA TYR A 160 12.55 -1.22 3.71
C TYR A 160 11.21 -1.84 4.11
N ALA A 161 10.47 -2.33 3.10
CA ALA A 161 9.23 -3.06 3.30
C ALA A 161 9.13 -4.26 2.34
N LEU A 162 8.34 -5.26 2.73
CA LEU A 162 8.08 -6.48 1.96
C LEU A 162 6.57 -6.65 1.79
N HIS A 163 6.14 -7.09 0.61
CA HIS A 163 4.76 -7.48 0.36
C HIS A 163 4.67 -8.89 -0.27
N ASN A 164 3.79 -9.73 0.23
CA ASN A 164 3.54 -11.05 -0.34
C ASN A 164 2.78 -10.95 -1.67
N VAL A 165 3.14 -11.80 -2.63
CA VAL A 165 2.46 -11.85 -3.93
C VAL A 165 2.01 -13.28 -4.23
N PRO A 166 0.70 -13.58 -4.11
CA PRO A 166 0.14 -14.84 -4.59
C PRO A 166 0.33 -15.00 -6.10
N GLY A 167 0.60 -16.23 -6.54
CA GLY A 167 0.85 -16.54 -7.95
C GLY A 167 2.31 -16.39 -8.37
N LEU A 168 3.10 -15.57 -7.68
CA LEU A 168 4.56 -15.54 -7.83
C LEU A 168 5.18 -16.76 -7.14
N ALA A 169 6.19 -17.38 -7.75
CA ALA A 169 6.81 -18.60 -7.20
C ALA A 169 7.29 -18.39 -5.75
N GLU A 170 7.08 -19.38 -4.90
CA GLU A 170 7.44 -19.31 -3.48
C GLU A 170 8.90 -18.91 -3.26
N GLY A 171 9.09 -17.85 -2.49
CA GLY A 171 10.41 -17.30 -2.17
C GLY A 171 11.10 -16.57 -3.32
N GLN A 172 10.43 -16.32 -4.45
CA GLN A 172 10.94 -15.39 -5.45
C GLN A 172 10.84 -13.96 -4.94
N ILE A 173 11.85 -13.14 -5.19
CA ILE A 173 11.88 -11.72 -4.83
C ILE A 173 11.88 -10.89 -6.11
N LEU A 174 10.95 -9.94 -6.18
CA LEU A 174 10.92 -8.94 -7.25
C LEU A 174 11.10 -7.55 -6.67
N THR A 175 11.89 -6.72 -7.34
CA THR A 175 12.00 -5.29 -7.06
C THR A 175 12.48 -4.57 -8.31
N THR A 176 12.49 -3.24 -8.32
CA THR A 176 13.06 -2.44 -9.40
C THR A 176 13.48 -1.07 -8.86
N PRO A 177 14.60 -0.49 -9.33
CA PRO A 177 14.94 0.90 -9.07
C PRO A 177 13.91 1.86 -9.70
N GLY A 178 13.61 2.94 -9.02
CA GLY A 178 12.61 3.91 -9.49
C GLY A 178 11.17 3.49 -9.19
N PRO A 179 10.19 3.93 -10.00
CA PRO A 179 8.78 3.66 -9.72
C PRO A 179 8.46 2.17 -9.79
N ILE A 180 7.92 1.59 -8.71
CA ILE A 180 7.51 0.19 -8.62
C ILE A 180 5.99 0.03 -8.52
N MET A 181 5.28 0.95 -7.83
CA MET A 181 3.82 0.98 -7.77
C MET A 181 3.29 2.38 -8.10
N ALA A 182 2.07 2.43 -8.66
CA ALA A 182 1.49 3.66 -9.17
C ALA A 182 0.98 4.57 -8.05
N ALA A 183 0.97 5.87 -8.33
CA ALA A 183 0.14 6.82 -7.60
C ALA A 183 -1.35 6.50 -7.83
N VAL A 184 -2.18 6.75 -6.82
CA VAL A 184 -3.63 6.62 -6.91
C VAL A 184 -4.30 7.96 -6.65
N ASP A 185 -5.13 8.39 -7.61
CA ASP A 185 -6.02 9.52 -7.42
C ASP A 185 -7.45 9.12 -7.71
N SER A 186 -8.39 9.89 -7.20
CA SER A 186 -9.80 9.79 -7.53
C SER A 186 -10.32 11.13 -8.04
N PHE A 187 -11.43 11.10 -8.75
CA PHE A 187 -12.10 12.32 -9.19
C PHE A 187 -13.61 12.18 -9.09
N GLU A 188 -14.27 13.27 -8.77
CA GLU A 188 -15.71 13.42 -8.78
C GLU A 188 -16.10 14.61 -9.65
N ILE A 189 -17.09 14.43 -10.51
CA ILE A 189 -17.66 15.51 -11.34
C ILE A 189 -19.14 15.65 -10.97
N HIS A 190 -19.47 16.76 -10.36
CA HIS A 190 -20.82 17.14 -9.99
C HIS A 190 -21.36 18.09 -11.05
N ILE A 191 -22.42 17.69 -11.76
CA ILE A 191 -23.01 18.44 -12.87
C ILE A 191 -24.40 18.91 -12.43
N THR A 192 -24.69 20.21 -12.57
CA THR A 192 -25.96 20.82 -12.26
C THR A 192 -26.51 21.54 -13.50
N GLY A 193 -27.71 21.12 -13.89
CA GLY A 193 -28.48 21.70 -15.00
C GLY A 193 -29.83 22.22 -14.51
N VAL A 194 -30.79 22.28 -15.43
CA VAL A 194 -32.19 22.62 -15.17
C VAL A 194 -33.06 21.45 -15.65
N GLY A 195 -33.64 20.74 -14.70
CA GLY A 195 -34.54 19.64 -14.99
C GLY A 195 -35.92 20.09 -15.49
N GLY A 196 -36.69 19.14 -16.03
CA GLY A 196 -38.01 19.46 -16.53
C GLY A 196 -38.76 18.27 -17.11
N HIS A 197 -39.85 18.56 -17.84
CA HIS A 197 -40.66 17.54 -18.48
C HIS A 197 -39.92 16.89 -19.65
N GLY A 198 -39.81 15.55 -19.70
CA GLY A 198 -39.09 14.81 -20.74
C GLY A 198 -39.53 15.13 -22.18
N ALA A 199 -40.75 15.58 -22.41
CA ALA A 199 -41.24 16.02 -23.70
C ALA A 199 -40.98 17.51 -24.00
N MET A 200 -40.41 18.27 -23.08
CA MET A 200 -40.14 19.72 -23.20
C MET A 200 -38.63 20.02 -22.98
N PRO A 201 -37.73 19.34 -23.72
CA PRO A 201 -36.28 19.49 -23.49
C PRO A 201 -35.73 20.90 -23.77
N HIS A 202 -36.46 21.67 -24.60
CA HIS A 202 -36.10 23.05 -24.92
C HIS A 202 -36.27 24.05 -23.76
N GLU A 203 -36.97 23.65 -22.68
CA GLU A 203 -37.12 24.42 -21.45
C GLU A 203 -36.10 24.03 -20.35
N THR A 204 -35.15 23.16 -20.68
CA THR A 204 -34.20 22.56 -19.72
C THR A 204 -32.75 22.83 -20.11
N ALA A 205 -31.85 22.62 -19.16
CA ALA A 205 -30.43 22.43 -19.39
C ALA A 205 -30.08 21.00 -18.90
N ASP A 206 -30.15 20.04 -19.81
CA ASP A 206 -30.05 18.63 -19.49
C ASP A 206 -28.63 18.22 -19.09
N PRO A 207 -28.37 17.75 -17.87
CA PRO A 207 -27.03 17.32 -17.42
C PRO A 207 -26.62 15.96 -18.00
N ILE A 208 -27.53 15.12 -18.51
CA ILE A 208 -27.20 13.78 -19.02
C ILE A 208 -26.31 13.85 -20.27
N PRO A 209 -26.64 14.59 -21.34
CA PRO A 209 -25.76 14.74 -22.49
C PRO A 209 -24.38 15.33 -22.13
N ALA A 210 -24.35 16.27 -21.18
CA ALA A 210 -23.08 16.84 -20.68
C ALA A 210 -22.22 15.78 -19.98
N ALA A 211 -22.83 14.97 -19.10
CA ALA A 211 -22.13 13.88 -18.39
C ALA A 211 -21.57 12.85 -19.37
N ILE A 212 -22.35 12.43 -20.36
CA ILE A 212 -21.90 11.49 -21.41
C ILE A 212 -20.69 12.06 -22.18
N ALA A 213 -20.76 13.33 -22.60
CA ALA A 213 -19.69 13.97 -23.34
C ALA A 213 -18.41 14.11 -22.50
N MET A 214 -18.52 14.50 -21.23
CA MET A 214 -17.41 14.54 -20.29
C MET A 214 -16.77 13.16 -20.13
N ALA A 215 -17.55 12.12 -19.84
CA ALA A 215 -17.06 10.76 -19.66
C ALA A 215 -16.36 10.21 -20.92
N GLN A 216 -16.89 10.50 -22.12
CA GLN A 216 -16.27 10.13 -23.40
C GLN A 216 -14.96 10.88 -23.67
N ALA A 217 -14.81 12.10 -23.16
CA ALA A 217 -13.62 12.90 -23.35
C ALA A 217 -12.45 12.47 -22.43
N MET A 218 -12.71 11.90 -21.24
CA MET A 218 -11.66 11.52 -20.27
C MET A 218 -10.57 10.60 -20.86
N PRO A 219 -10.88 9.54 -21.62
CA PRO A 219 -9.85 8.69 -22.23
C PRO A 219 -8.98 9.41 -23.26
N THR A 220 -9.39 10.59 -23.74
CA THR A 220 -8.57 11.37 -24.68
C THR A 220 -7.34 11.98 -23.98
N ILE A 221 -7.36 12.15 -22.68
CA ILE A 221 -6.18 12.56 -21.92
C ILE A 221 -5.07 11.54 -22.11
N VAL A 222 -5.38 10.25 -21.92
CA VAL A 222 -4.42 9.14 -22.15
C VAL A 222 -3.96 9.12 -23.62
N SER A 223 -4.89 9.16 -24.56
CA SER A 223 -4.56 8.92 -25.97
C SER A 223 -4.04 10.14 -26.72
N ARG A 224 -4.17 11.38 -26.20
CA ARG A 224 -3.85 12.63 -26.91
C ARG A 224 -3.02 13.64 -26.13
N ASN A 225 -2.91 13.49 -24.79
CA ASN A 225 -2.15 14.43 -23.96
C ASN A 225 -0.98 13.77 -23.26
N ASN A 226 -1.09 12.47 -22.94
CA ASN A 226 0.00 11.71 -22.34
C ASN A 226 1.07 11.35 -23.37
N TYR A 227 2.34 11.34 -22.95
CA TYR A 227 3.41 10.80 -23.79
C TYR A 227 3.21 9.28 -23.92
N ALA A 228 3.36 8.75 -25.13
CA ALA A 228 2.98 7.38 -25.45
C ALA A 228 3.79 6.28 -24.71
N LEU A 229 4.92 6.65 -24.09
CA LEU A 229 5.74 5.73 -23.29
C LEU A 229 5.54 5.90 -21.78
N ASP A 230 4.69 6.84 -21.35
CA ASP A 230 4.33 7.01 -19.94
C ASP A 230 3.08 6.22 -19.62
N ASP A 231 3.14 5.44 -18.54
CA ASP A 231 2.00 4.67 -18.08
C ASP A 231 0.98 5.59 -17.40
N LEU A 232 -0.25 5.54 -17.89
CA LEU A 232 -1.38 6.30 -17.36
C LEU A 232 -2.67 5.50 -17.51
N VAL A 233 -3.41 5.35 -16.43
CA VAL A 233 -4.77 4.80 -16.42
C VAL A 233 -5.75 5.85 -15.94
N ILE A 234 -6.84 6.06 -16.70
CA ILE A 234 -8.01 6.86 -16.29
C ILE A 234 -9.23 6.00 -16.50
N SER A 235 -9.94 5.69 -15.43
CA SER A 235 -11.17 4.90 -15.47
C SER A 235 -12.34 5.67 -14.89
N VAL A 236 -13.39 5.89 -15.68
CA VAL A 236 -14.70 6.29 -15.16
C VAL A 236 -15.38 5.03 -14.61
N THR A 237 -15.68 5.01 -13.33
CA THR A 237 -16.20 3.83 -12.63
C THR A 237 -17.66 3.98 -12.21
N GLN A 238 -18.17 5.21 -12.14
CA GLN A 238 -19.56 5.48 -11.77
C GLN A 238 -20.13 6.61 -12.63
N MET A 239 -21.42 6.48 -12.99
CA MET A 239 -22.22 7.54 -13.62
C MET A 239 -23.66 7.41 -13.11
N HIS A 240 -24.19 8.48 -12.53
CA HIS A 240 -25.55 8.49 -11.97
C HIS A 240 -26.33 9.72 -12.46
N ALA A 241 -27.54 9.50 -12.97
CA ALA A 241 -28.47 10.56 -13.36
C ALA A 241 -29.90 10.02 -13.53
N GLY A 242 -30.89 10.84 -13.23
CA GLY A 242 -32.29 10.52 -13.44
C GLY A 242 -32.87 9.43 -12.52
N THR A 243 -34.20 9.36 -12.46
CA THR A 243 -34.91 8.37 -11.64
C THR A 243 -36.16 7.80 -12.34
N VAL A 244 -36.73 8.54 -13.29
CA VAL A 244 -37.94 8.16 -14.05
C VAL A 244 -37.81 8.60 -15.50
N ASP A 245 -38.56 7.95 -16.38
CA ASP A 245 -38.44 8.06 -17.85
C ASP A 245 -39.00 9.35 -18.45
N ASN A 246 -39.91 10.05 -17.75
CA ASN A 246 -40.56 11.25 -18.25
C ASN A 246 -40.08 12.56 -17.59
N VAL A 247 -38.97 12.53 -16.83
CA VAL A 247 -38.38 13.69 -16.15
C VAL A 247 -36.92 13.81 -16.52
N ILE A 248 -36.50 14.97 -17.08
CA ILE A 248 -35.09 15.35 -17.21
C ILE A 248 -34.59 15.76 -15.83
N PRO A 249 -33.52 15.13 -15.30
CA PRO A 249 -33.01 15.46 -13.98
C PRO A 249 -32.34 16.83 -13.93
N SER A 250 -32.19 17.37 -12.72
CA SER A 250 -31.42 18.62 -12.51
C SER A 250 -29.94 18.35 -12.24
N THR A 251 -29.54 17.11 -11.98
CA THR A 251 -28.17 16.77 -11.62
C THR A 251 -27.69 15.48 -12.29
N ALA A 252 -26.38 15.40 -12.51
CA ALA A 252 -25.68 14.17 -12.85
C ALA A 252 -24.34 14.11 -12.08
N PHE A 253 -23.82 12.91 -11.89
CA PHE A 253 -22.61 12.63 -11.16
C PHE A 253 -21.75 11.64 -11.94
N ILE A 254 -20.42 11.89 -11.98
CA ILE A 254 -19.42 10.96 -12.52
C ILE A 254 -18.33 10.82 -11.46
N ASN A 255 -17.83 9.61 -11.30
CA ASN A 255 -16.67 9.32 -10.45
C ASN A 255 -15.72 8.37 -11.18
N GLY A 256 -14.45 8.41 -10.79
CA GLY A 256 -13.45 7.52 -11.35
C GLY A 256 -12.12 7.56 -10.61
N THR A 257 -11.16 6.84 -11.17
CA THR A 257 -9.81 6.72 -10.59
C THR A 257 -8.74 6.96 -11.64
N VAL A 258 -7.57 7.42 -11.19
CA VAL A 258 -6.37 7.66 -11.99
C VAL A 258 -5.21 6.86 -11.40
N ARG A 259 -4.32 6.36 -12.27
CA ARG A 259 -3.02 5.78 -11.89
C ARG A 259 -1.95 6.39 -12.76
N SER A 260 -0.86 6.83 -12.15
CA SER A 260 0.31 7.39 -12.83
C SER A 260 1.58 7.12 -12.03
N PHE A 261 2.75 7.31 -12.65
CA PHE A 261 4.05 7.09 -11.97
C PHE A 261 4.87 8.38 -11.86
N ASP A 262 4.46 9.45 -12.57
CA ASP A 262 5.20 10.70 -12.62
C ASP A 262 4.30 11.86 -12.14
N PRO A 263 4.73 12.66 -11.15
CA PRO A 263 4.00 13.85 -10.71
C PRO A 263 3.67 14.83 -11.83
N VAL A 264 4.52 14.94 -12.88
CA VAL A 264 4.24 15.81 -14.04
C VAL A 264 3.05 15.29 -14.83
N VAL A 265 2.93 13.96 -14.97
CA VAL A 265 1.75 13.34 -15.61
C VAL A 265 0.51 13.56 -14.75
N GLN A 266 0.62 13.42 -13.43
CA GLN A 266 -0.47 13.67 -12.48
C GLN A 266 -0.99 15.13 -12.59
N ASP A 267 -0.09 16.12 -12.59
CA ASP A 267 -0.42 17.54 -12.78
C ASP A 267 -1.12 17.79 -14.14
N MET A 268 -0.64 17.17 -15.21
CA MET A 268 -1.23 17.25 -16.54
C MET A 268 -2.65 16.68 -16.53
N VAL A 269 -2.89 15.53 -15.90
CA VAL A 269 -4.21 14.89 -15.84
C VAL A 269 -5.21 15.77 -15.11
N GLU A 270 -4.89 16.25 -13.91
CA GLU A 270 -5.77 17.12 -13.11
C GLU A 270 -6.15 18.38 -13.91
N ARG A 271 -5.19 19.06 -14.51
CA ARG A 271 -5.43 20.23 -15.33
C ARG A 271 -6.32 19.93 -16.53
N ARG A 272 -6.03 18.84 -17.27
CA ARG A 272 -6.80 18.47 -18.47
C ARG A 272 -8.23 18.06 -18.15
N MET A 273 -8.45 17.35 -17.04
CA MET A 273 -9.80 17.04 -16.55
C MET A 273 -10.59 18.32 -16.26
N GLY A 274 -9.98 19.29 -15.57
CA GLY A 274 -10.60 20.59 -15.32
C GLY A 274 -11.00 21.32 -16.63
N GLU A 275 -10.14 21.33 -17.62
CA GLU A 275 -10.41 21.95 -18.94
C GLU A 275 -11.55 21.24 -19.69
N ILE A 276 -11.59 19.90 -19.65
CA ILE A 276 -12.67 19.10 -20.28
C ILE A 276 -14.00 19.39 -19.58
N VAL A 277 -14.02 19.39 -18.24
CA VAL A 277 -15.24 19.65 -17.45
C VAL A 277 -15.78 21.06 -17.75
N ALA A 278 -14.93 22.07 -17.68
CA ALA A 278 -15.33 23.46 -17.95
C ALA A 278 -15.82 23.66 -19.40
N GLY A 279 -15.12 23.08 -20.37
CA GLY A 279 -15.47 23.19 -21.80
C GLY A 279 -16.81 22.55 -22.12
N HIS A 280 -17.07 21.36 -21.61
CA HIS A 280 -18.35 20.67 -21.84
C HIS A 280 -19.49 21.32 -21.05
N ALA A 281 -19.26 21.79 -19.83
CA ALA A 281 -20.26 22.52 -19.06
C ALA A 281 -20.76 23.75 -19.85
N ALA A 282 -19.84 24.54 -20.40
CA ALA A 282 -20.17 25.70 -21.23
C ALA A 282 -20.91 25.28 -22.49
N ALA A 283 -20.49 24.22 -23.17
CA ALA A 283 -21.09 23.77 -24.46
C ALA A 283 -22.54 23.27 -24.25
N PHE A 284 -22.85 22.67 -23.10
CA PHE A 284 -24.20 22.12 -22.80
C PHE A 284 -25.07 23.08 -21.96
N GLY A 285 -24.57 24.26 -21.59
CA GLY A 285 -25.32 25.24 -20.79
C GLY A 285 -25.62 24.77 -19.35
N VAL A 286 -24.76 23.90 -18.80
CA VAL A 286 -24.83 23.43 -17.40
C VAL A 286 -23.71 24.03 -16.57
N THR A 287 -23.76 23.86 -15.26
CA THR A 287 -22.59 24.08 -14.40
C THR A 287 -21.97 22.75 -13.98
N ALA A 288 -20.65 22.68 -13.87
CA ALA A 288 -20.00 21.49 -13.40
C ALA A 288 -18.80 21.85 -12.50
N ARG A 289 -18.57 21.01 -11.48
CA ARG A 289 -17.43 21.10 -10.58
C ARG A 289 -16.67 19.77 -10.63
N LEU A 290 -15.35 19.87 -10.78
CA LEU A 290 -14.42 18.77 -10.60
C LEU A 290 -13.83 18.83 -9.18
N ASP A 291 -13.95 17.76 -8.44
CA ASP A 291 -13.19 17.49 -7.24
C ASP A 291 -12.15 16.44 -7.59
N TYR A 292 -10.89 16.84 -7.72
CA TYR A 292 -9.76 15.94 -7.96
C TYR A 292 -9.07 15.70 -6.61
N ILE A 293 -8.98 14.43 -6.20
CA ILE A 293 -8.47 14.03 -4.90
C ILE A 293 -7.20 13.23 -5.13
N ARG A 294 -6.04 13.84 -4.83
CA ARG A 294 -4.76 13.14 -4.86
C ARG A 294 -4.69 12.21 -3.66
N GLY A 295 -4.45 10.93 -3.92
CA GLY A 295 -4.25 9.91 -2.91
C GLY A 295 -2.75 9.62 -2.70
N TYR A 296 -2.37 8.35 -2.64
CA TYR A 296 -0.97 7.96 -2.42
C TYR A 296 -0.09 8.35 -3.60
N PRO A 297 1.11 8.89 -3.36
CA PRO A 297 2.08 9.12 -4.43
C PRO A 297 2.58 7.78 -5.00
N ALA A 298 3.29 7.83 -6.13
CA ALA A 298 3.95 6.64 -6.66
C ALA A 298 5.00 6.14 -5.67
N THR A 299 5.08 4.81 -5.50
CA THR A 299 6.12 4.16 -4.70
C THR A 299 7.39 4.12 -5.53
N ILE A 300 8.38 4.93 -5.15
CA ILE A 300 9.61 5.14 -5.90
C ILE A 300 10.78 4.62 -5.06
N ASN A 301 11.34 3.50 -5.47
CA ASN A 301 12.51 2.92 -4.84
C ASN A 301 13.78 3.74 -5.14
N ASP A 302 14.62 3.95 -4.13
CA ASP A 302 15.98 4.46 -4.33
C ASP A 302 16.83 3.44 -5.06
N ALA A 303 17.65 3.89 -6.02
CA ALA A 303 18.38 2.97 -6.89
C ALA A 303 19.48 2.19 -6.14
N GLU A 304 20.21 2.84 -5.26
CA GLU A 304 21.30 2.19 -4.50
C GLU A 304 20.73 1.26 -3.44
N ALA A 305 19.69 1.70 -2.72
CA ALA A 305 19.00 0.88 -1.72
C ALA A 305 18.33 -0.35 -2.34
N THR A 306 17.78 -0.23 -3.57
CA THR A 306 17.19 -1.35 -4.30
C THR A 306 18.22 -2.41 -4.67
N LEU A 307 19.35 -2.00 -5.25
CA LEU A 307 20.43 -2.92 -5.62
C LEU A 307 21.02 -3.58 -4.39
N PHE A 308 21.19 -2.82 -3.31
CA PHE A 308 21.60 -3.36 -2.02
C PHE A 308 20.61 -4.42 -1.51
N ALA A 309 19.32 -4.10 -1.45
CA ALA A 309 18.29 -5.03 -0.96
C ALA A 309 18.20 -6.29 -1.84
N ALA A 310 18.31 -6.16 -3.17
CA ALA A 310 18.35 -7.29 -4.09
C ALA A 310 19.59 -8.19 -3.86
N SER A 311 20.75 -7.61 -3.57
CA SER A 311 21.97 -8.37 -3.24
C SER A 311 21.80 -9.18 -1.94
N VAL A 312 21.20 -8.58 -0.91
CA VAL A 312 20.88 -9.25 0.35
C VAL A 312 19.81 -10.35 0.15
N ALA A 313 18.79 -10.06 -0.67
CA ALA A 313 17.79 -11.06 -1.02
C ALA A 313 18.42 -12.28 -1.70
N ALA A 314 19.40 -12.08 -2.60
CA ALA A 314 20.12 -13.16 -3.26
C ALA A 314 20.90 -14.07 -2.29
N GLU A 315 21.39 -13.52 -1.17
CA GLU A 315 21.98 -14.33 -0.09
C GLU A 315 20.93 -15.22 0.60
N VAL A 316 19.69 -14.72 0.75
CA VAL A 316 18.62 -15.41 1.48
C VAL A 316 17.90 -16.45 0.62
N VAL A 317 17.56 -16.12 -0.62
CA VAL A 317 16.74 -17.01 -1.46
C VAL A 317 17.48 -17.67 -2.63
N GLY A 318 18.71 -17.21 -2.91
CA GLY A 318 19.50 -17.58 -4.09
C GLY A 318 19.33 -16.57 -5.22
N ALA A 319 20.42 -16.28 -5.94
CA ALA A 319 20.44 -15.25 -6.99
C ALA A 319 19.49 -15.55 -8.16
N ASP A 320 19.19 -16.81 -8.41
CA ASP A 320 18.26 -17.28 -9.43
C ASP A 320 16.78 -16.99 -9.10
N LYS A 321 16.49 -16.60 -7.88
CA LYS A 321 15.14 -16.24 -7.41
C LYS A 321 14.94 -14.74 -7.25
N VAL A 322 15.92 -13.90 -7.57
CA VAL A 322 15.81 -12.46 -7.42
C VAL A 322 15.79 -11.81 -8.80
N ASP A 323 14.75 -11.01 -9.06
CA ASP A 323 14.67 -10.11 -10.21
C ASP A 323 14.66 -8.67 -9.68
N ALA A 324 15.73 -7.94 -9.98
CA ALA A 324 15.92 -6.55 -9.58
C ALA A 324 15.59 -5.54 -10.72
N ASP A 325 14.97 -6.02 -11.79
CA ASP A 325 14.50 -5.23 -12.95
C ASP A 325 13.06 -5.65 -13.29
N ALA A 326 12.26 -5.93 -12.29
CA ALA A 326 10.87 -6.32 -12.43
C ALA A 326 10.04 -5.17 -13.01
N GLY A 327 8.94 -5.49 -13.64
CA GLY A 327 7.98 -4.50 -14.15
C GLY A 327 7.32 -3.70 -13.02
N ARG A 328 6.65 -2.61 -13.42
CA ARG A 328 5.85 -1.77 -12.51
C ARG A 328 4.45 -2.34 -12.34
N GLU A 329 3.87 -2.15 -11.15
CA GLU A 329 2.51 -2.56 -10.83
C GLU A 329 1.57 -1.35 -10.75
N MET A 330 0.31 -1.54 -11.19
CA MET A 330 -0.71 -0.48 -11.13
C MET A 330 -1.41 -0.38 -9.78
N GLY A 331 -1.08 -1.26 -8.82
CA GLY A 331 -1.44 -1.11 -7.43
C GLY A 331 -0.84 0.17 -6.83
N ALA A 332 -1.40 0.65 -5.74
CA ALA A 332 -0.87 1.76 -4.96
C ALA A 332 -0.46 1.25 -3.57
N GLU A 333 0.49 1.94 -2.96
CA GLU A 333 1.07 1.56 -1.66
C GLU A 333 1.50 2.83 -0.92
N ASP A 334 1.04 3.01 0.30
CA ASP A 334 1.31 4.23 1.07
C ASP A 334 2.70 4.29 1.69
N PHE A 335 3.47 3.20 1.70
CA PHE A 335 4.91 3.21 2.01
C PHE A 335 5.68 4.22 1.14
N ALA A 336 5.09 4.63 0.03
CA ALA A 336 5.55 5.71 -0.82
C ALA A 336 5.87 7.00 -0.05
N TYR A 337 5.10 7.32 1.01
CA TYR A 337 5.37 8.50 1.85
C TYR A 337 6.69 8.36 2.62
N MET A 338 7.01 7.17 3.11
CA MET A 338 8.28 6.90 3.79
C MET A 338 9.46 6.99 2.82
N LEU A 339 9.31 6.45 1.60
CA LEU A 339 10.31 6.54 0.54
C LEU A 339 10.51 7.97 0.02
N ALA A 340 9.52 8.83 0.12
CA ALA A 340 9.65 10.25 -0.22
C ALA A 340 10.54 11.02 0.79
N GLU A 341 10.67 10.53 2.03
CA GLU A 341 11.47 11.16 3.08
C GLU A 341 12.86 10.52 3.24
N ARG A 342 12.98 9.23 2.97
CA ARG A 342 14.24 8.46 3.16
C ARG A 342 14.50 7.51 2.01
N PRO A 343 15.79 7.30 1.64
CA PRO A 343 16.15 6.28 0.67
C PRO A 343 15.72 4.90 1.20
N GLY A 344 15.32 4.03 0.30
CA GLY A 344 14.86 2.69 0.68
C GLY A 344 14.34 1.90 -0.49
N ALA A 345 13.79 0.73 -0.21
CA ALA A 345 13.21 -0.13 -1.23
C ALA A 345 11.98 -0.90 -0.73
N TYR A 346 11.01 -1.03 -1.62
CA TYR A 346 9.86 -1.92 -1.52
C TYR A 346 10.14 -3.17 -2.35
N LEU A 347 9.90 -4.34 -1.78
CA LEU A 347 10.16 -5.63 -2.43
C LEU A 347 8.92 -6.50 -2.38
N PHE A 348 8.69 -7.26 -3.44
CA PHE A 348 7.67 -8.30 -3.49
C PHE A 348 8.26 -9.66 -3.16
N LEU A 349 7.56 -10.44 -2.32
CA LEU A 349 7.92 -11.79 -1.92
C LEU A 349 6.88 -12.78 -2.45
N GLY A 350 7.28 -13.69 -3.33
CA GLY A 350 6.43 -14.72 -3.88
C GLY A 350 5.87 -15.65 -2.81
N ALA A 351 4.54 -15.78 -2.80
CA ALA A 351 3.79 -16.62 -1.86
C ALA A 351 3.40 -18.00 -2.42
N GLY A 352 3.76 -18.28 -3.68
CA GLY A 352 3.30 -19.50 -4.35
C GLY A 352 1.86 -19.43 -4.86
N PRO A 353 1.26 -20.55 -5.27
CA PRO A 353 -0.11 -20.59 -5.77
C PRO A 353 -1.12 -20.32 -4.63
N GLY A 354 -2.20 -19.60 -4.95
CA GLY A 354 -3.27 -19.26 -4.01
C GLY A 354 -4.28 -18.31 -4.64
N ALA A 355 -5.33 -17.98 -3.90
CA ALA A 355 -6.23 -16.91 -4.28
C ALA A 355 -5.48 -15.56 -4.28
N GLY A 356 -5.86 -14.66 -5.19
CA GLY A 356 -5.24 -13.34 -5.30
C GLY A 356 -5.52 -12.46 -4.07
N LEU A 357 -4.78 -11.36 -3.97
CA LEU A 357 -5.04 -10.33 -2.96
C LEU A 357 -6.47 -9.80 -3.08
N HIS A 358 -7.08 -9.41 -1.95
CA HIS A 358 -8.45 -8.92 -1.81
C HIS A 358 -9.54 -9.97 -2.19
N HIS A 359 -9.16 -11.24 -2.41
CA HIS A 359 -10.12 -12.31 -2.67
C HIS A 359 -10.66 -12.89 -1.35
N PRO A 360 -11.96 -13.21 -1.25
CA PRO A 360 -12.54 -13.79 -0.02
C PRO A 360 -11.94 -15.15 0.41
N GLU A 361 -11.30 -15.85 -0.51
CA GLU A 361 -10.60 -17.12 -0.25
C GLU A 361 -9.07 -16.96 -0.09
N PHE A 362 -8.57 -15.74 0.03
CA PHE A 362 -7.15 -15.50 0.27
C PHE A 362 -6.73 -16.09 1.62
N ASP A 363 -5.59 -16.77 1.67
CA ASP A 363 -4.90 -17.16 2.90
C ASP A 363 -3.39 -16.97 2.70
N PHE A 364 -2.74 -16.35 3.67
CA PHE A 364 -1.31 -16.10 3.62
C PHE A 364 -0.52 -17.42 3.73
N ASN A 365 0.48 -17.60 2.89
CA ASN A 365 1.35 -18.78 2.97
C ASN A 365 2.35 -18.68 4.13
N ASP A 366 2.06 -19.35 5.25
CA ASP A 366 2.91 -19.37 6.43
C ASP A 366 4.37 -19.78 6.15
N ALA A 367 4.63 -20.58 5.08
CA ALA A 367 5.97 -21.05 4.74
C ALA A 367 6.95 -19.94 4.32
N ILE A 368 6.44 -18.79 3.86
CA ILE A 368 7.30 -17.67 3.48
C ILE A 368 7.65 -16.75 4.66
N SER A 369 6.99 -16.88 5.82
CA SER A 369 7.26 -16.02 6.98
C SER A 369 8.72 -16.06 7.44
N PRO A 370 9.39 -17.23 7.55
CA PRO A 370 10.81 -17.27 7.89
C PRO A 370 11.73 -16.66 6.82
N LEU A 371 11.31 -16.66 5.54
CA LEU A 371 12.07 -16.03 4.45
C LEU A 371 12.03 -14.51 4.59
N GLY A 372 10.84 -13.92 4.74
CA GLY A 372 10.68 -12.48 4.90
C GLY A 372 11.36 -11.96 6.17
N ALA A 373 11.20 -12.66 7.30
CA ALA A 373 11.89 -12.34 8.55
C ALA A 373 13.42 -12.40 8.41
N SER A 374 13.94 -13.40 7.67
CA SER A 374 15.37 -13.52 7.42
C SER A 374 15.89 -12.41 6.51
N LEU A 375 15.09 -12.00 5.52
CA LEU A 375 15.46 -10.89 4.65
C LEU A 375 15.52 -9.58 5.45
N PHE A 376 14.52 -9.26 6.28
CA PHE A 376 14.56 -8.10 7.17
C PHE A 376 15.78 -8.12 8.09
N ALA A 377 16.08 -9.25 8.73
CA ALA A 377 17.24 -9.36 9.62
C ALA A 377 18.55 -9.17 8.86
N ARG A 378 18.69 -9.77 7.67
CA ARG A 378 19.91 -9.66 6.86
C ARG A 378 20.10 -8.27 6.25
N LEU A 379 19.03 -7.55 5.92
CA LEU A 379 19.11 -6.14 5.50
C LEU A 379 19.81 -5.32 6.57
N VAL A 380 19.43 -5.48 7.84
CA VAL A 380 20.08 -4.80 8.97
C VAL A 380 21.53 -5.23 9.15
N GLU A 381 21.78 -6.52 9.31
CA GLU A 381 23.14 -7.04 9.58
C GLU A 381 24.15 -6.72 8.46
N THR A 382 23.67 -6.59 7.21
CA THR A 382 24.51 -6.27 6.05
C THR A 382 24.71 -4.77 5.88
N ALA A 383 23.66 -3.95 6.14
CA ALA A 383 23.78 -2.49 6.06
C ALA A 383 24.66 -1.91 7.18
N GLN A 384 24.62 -2.52 8.35
CA GLN A 384 25.26 -2.02 9.57
C GLN A 384 25.96 -3.16 10.36
N PRO A 385 27.02 -3.77 9.79
CA PRO A 385 27.69 -4.90 10.42
C PRO A 385 28.23 -4.54 11.80
N ALA A 386 28.16 -5.50 12.75
CA ALA A 386 28.82 -5.38 14.04
C ALA A 386 30.35 -5.22 13.84
N ALA A 387 31.00 -4.44 14.72
CA ALA A 387 32.44 -4.13 14.64
C ALA A 387 33.32 -5.37 14.91
#